data_b5d2881e7b3ad0a97130259e7a854c4a
#
_entry.id   b5d2881e7b3ad0a97130259e7a854c4a
#
_cell.length_a   1.000
_cell.length_b   1.000
_cell.length_c   1.000
_cell.angle_alpha   90.00
_cell.angle_beta   90.00
_cell.angle_gamma   90.00
#
_symmetry.space_group_name_H-M   'P 1'
#
loop_
_entity.id
_entity.type
_entity.pdbx_description
1 polymer ?
#
loop_
_entity_poly.entity_id
_entity_poly.type
_entity_poly.pdbx_seq_one_letter_code
_entity_poly.pdbx_strand_id
1 'polypeptide(L)'
;MTPVLYILMRTDLGSMNPGKAMAQASHASNAFVHSAEPGYNVDEKLFEEWQQSTTQGFGTVLVLGVNEAQMRTAVDVVFNCGVDKFPCDIIHDPTYPLQDGDTTHFIPVDTCGYIFGDKDNVLLQSILGNFELHY
;
A
#
# COMPACT_ATOMS: atom_id res chain seq x y z
N MET A 1 18.41 9.65 -0.21
CA MET A 1 17.22 8.84 -0.54
C MET A 1 16.10 9.16 0.44
N THR A 2 14.88 9.08 -0.02
CA THR A 2 13.70 9.38 0.80
C THR A 2 12.74 8.19 0.74
N PRO A 3 12.90 7.20 1.64
CA PRO A 3 12.07 6.01 1.61
C PRO A 3 10.63 6.31 2.01
N VAL A 4 9.67 5.86 1.22
CA VAL A 4 8.24 6.04 1.46
C VAL A 4 7.49 4.76 1.13
N LEU A 5 6.58 4.38 2.00
CA LEU A 5 5.56 3.37 1.71
C LEU A 5 4.32 4.09 1.19
N TYR A 6 4.00 3.87 -0.08
CA TYR A 6 2.77 4.37 -0.69
C TYR A 6 1.68 3.33 -0.56
N ILE A 7 0.53 3.73 -0.05
CA ILE A 7 -0.66 2.88 0.01
C ILE A 7 -1.70 3.45 -0.93
N LEU A 8 -2.13 2.64 -1.89
CA LEU A 8 -3.12 3.01 -2.90
C LEU A 8 -4.48 2.53 -2.42
N MET A 9 -5.23 3.40 -1.74
CA MET A 9 -6.51 3.06 -1.14
C MET A 9 -7.65 3.29 -2.13
N ARG A 10 -8.49 2.26 -2.31
CA ARG A 10 -9.64 2.39 -3.20
C ARG A 10 -10.65 3.40 -2.65
N THR A 11 -11.07 4.30 -3.51
CA THR A 11 -12.13 5.27 -3.23
C THR A 11 -13.44 4.93 -3.93
N ASP A 12 -13.44 3.84 -4.73
CA ASP A 12 -14.59 3.39 -5.51
C ASP A 12 -15.40 2.26 -4.84
N LEU A 13 -15.06 1.89 -3.61
CA LEU A 13 -15.85 0.97 -2.79
C LEU A 13 -16.85 1.77 -1.96
N GLY A 14 -18.13 1.69 -2.32
CA GLY A 14 -19.19 2.42 -1.61
C GLY A 14 -19.32 2.06 -0.13
N SER A 15 -18.88 0.86 0.25
CA SER A 15 -18.89 0.37 1.64
C SER A 15 -17.68 0.83 2.46
N MET A 16 -16.65 1.37 1.82
CA MET A 16 -15.44 1.83 2.52
C MET A 16 -15.75 3.14 3.26
N ASN A 17 -15.39 3.18 4.51
CA ASN A 17 -15.45 4.38 5.35
C ASN A 17 -14.09 4.63 6.00
N PRO A 18 -13.88 5.76 6.69
CA PRO A 18 -12.57 6.06 7.28
C PRO A 18 -12.03 4.97 8.20
N GLY A 19 -12.87 4.36 9.03
CA GLY A 19 -12.45 3.29 9.93
C GLY A 19 -11.97 2.05 9.18
N LYS A 20 -12.70 1.64 8.14
CA LYS A 20 -12.30 0.51 7.29
C LYS A 20 -11.04 0.83 6.51
N ALA A 21 -10.89 2.05 5.99
CA ALA A 21 -9.70 2.47 5.29
C ALA A 21 -8.45 2.42 6.20
N MET A 22 -8.59 2.87 7.45
CA MET A 22 -7.51 2.76 8.43
C MET A 22 -7.10 1.32 8.70
N ALA A 23 -8.06 0.40 8.81
CA ALA A 23 -7.78 -1.02 8.98
C ALA A 23 -7.05 -1.60 7.76
N GLN A 24 -7.46 -1.23 6.55
CA GLN A 24 -6.82 -1.69 5.31
C GLN A 24 -5.40 -1.13 5.17
N ALA A 25 -5.17 0.12 5.56
CA ALA A 25 -3.83 0.69 5.59
C ALA A 25 -2.91 -0.06 6.55
N SER A 26 -3.44 -0.47 7.71
CA SER A 26 -2.71 -1.32 8.66
C SER A 26 -2.34 -2.67 8.04
N HIS A 27 -3.26 -3.32 7.33
CA HIS A 27 -2.97 -4.56 6.62
C HIS A 27 -1.86 -4.38 5.58
N ALA A 28 -1.91 -3.31 4.81
CA ALA A 28 -0.91 -3.02 3.78
C ALA A 28 0.49 -2.83 4.39
N SER A 29 0.59 -2.07 5.46
CA SER A 29 1.86 -1.85 6.16
C SER A 29 2.41 -3.15 6.75
N ASN A 30 1.57 -3.95 7.39
CA ASN A 30 1.97 -5.24 7.93
C ASN A 30 2.44 -6.20 6.84
N ALA A 31 1.71 -6.27 5.72
CA ALA A 31 2.07 -7.13 4.60
C ALA A 31 3.40 -6.71 3.98
N PHE A 32 3.63 -5.41 3.83
CA PHE A 32 4.88 -4.88 3.33
C PHE A 32 6.06 -5.29 4.21
N VAL A 33 5.99 -5.04 5.51
CA VAL A 33 7.07 -5.37 6.46
C VAL A 33 7.32 -6.87 6.49
N HIS A 34 6.27 -7.67 6.52
CA HIS A 34 6.38 -9.13 6.48
C HIS A 34 7.12 -9.61 5.23
N SER A 35 6.80 -9.04 4.09
CA SER A 35 7.44 -9.37 2.80
C SER A 35 8.89 -8.90 2.72
N ALA A 36 9.21 -7.74 3.30
CA ALA A 36 10.51 -7.10 3.19
C ALA A 36 11.55 -7.61 4.21
N GLU A 37 11.11 -8.09 5.38
CA GLU A 37 12.02 -8.50 6.46
C GLU A 37 13.08 -9.53 6.07
N PRO A 38 12.80 -10.54 5.20
CA PRO A 38 13.87 -11.46 4.74
C PRO A 38 15.01 -10.78 3.99
N GLY A 39 14.79 -9.60 3.41
CA GLY A 39 15.84 -8.76 2.84
C GLY A 39 16.20 -9.02 1.38
N TYR A 40 15.67 -10.07 0.75
CA TYR A 40 16.06 -10.41 -0.63
C TYR A 40 15.17 -9.84 -1.73
N ASN A 41 14.02 -9.27 -1.37
CA ASN A 41 13.05 -8.69 -2.32
C ASN A 41 12.81 -7.20 -2.10
N VAL A 42 13.79 -6.54 -1.53
CA VAL A 42 13.76 -5.10 -1.26
C VAL A 42 15.18 -4.55 -1.31
N ASP A 43 15.33 -3.27 -1.61
CA ASP A 43 16.58 -2.56 -1.34
C ASP A 43 16.74 -2.48 0.19
N GLU A 44 17.61 -3.33 0.75
CA GLU A 44 17.81 -3.46 2.19
C GLU A 44 18.17 -2.12 2.85
N LYS A 45 19.02 -1.36 2.19
CA LYS A 45 19.48 -0.07 2.73
C LYS A 45 18.33 0.93 2.81
N LEU A 46 17.50 0.98 1.78
CA LEU A 46 16.34 1.85 1.75
C LEU A 46 15.30 1.42 2.81
N PHE A 47 15.07 0.12 2.94
CA PHE A 47 14.15 -0.42 3.95
C PHE A 47 14.65 -0.16 5.37
N GLU A 48 15.94 -0.37 5.62
CA GLU A 48 16.55 -0.08 6.90
C GLU A 48 16.42 1.40 7.26
N GLU A 49 16.69 2.29 6.32
CA GLU A 49 16.53 3.73 6.49
C GLU A 49 15.07 4.08 6.84
N TRP A 50 14.10 3.43 6.19
CA TRP A 50 12.69 3.62 6.50
C TRP A 50 12.35 3.17 7.92
N GLN A 51 12.78 1.98 8.34
CA GLN A 51 12.52 1.45 9.68
C GLN A 51 13.20 2.26 10.77
N GLN A 52 14.38 2.79 10.51
CA GLN A 52 15.16 3.56 11.46
C GLN A 52 14.76 5.04 11.52
N SER A 53 13.82 5.49 10.71
CA SER A 53 13.30 6.85 10.74
C SER A 53 12.68 7.21 12.10
N THR A 54 12.16 6.21 12.80
CA THR A 54 11.60 6.35 14.15
C THR A 54 12.14 5.25 15.07
N THR A 55 12.07 5.50 16.37
CA THR A 55 12.46 4.50 17.37
C THR A 55 11.48 3.31 17.46
N GLN A 56 10.29 3.46 16.90
CA GLN A 56 9.26 2.41 16.89
C GLN A 56 9.30 1.52 15.64
N GLY A 57 10.24 1.76 14.73
CA GLY A 57 10.49 0.87 13.59
C GLY A 57 9.64 1.12 12.35
N PHE A 58 9.10 2.31 12.18
CA PHE A 58 8.36 2.69 10.97
C PHE A 58 8.89 4.01 10.40
N GLY A 59 8.65 4.20 9.11
CA GLY A 59 8.96 5.42 8.39
C GLY A 59 7.71 6.06 7.79
N THR A 60 7.92 6.94 6.81
CA THR A 60 6.85 7.69 6.16
C THR A 60 5.91 6.77 5.39
N VAL A 61 4.61 6.97 5.59
CA VAL A 61 3.54 6.31 4.85
C VAL A 61 2.65 7.40 4.24
N LEU A 62 2.39 7.30 2.95
CA LEU A 62 1.47 8.19 2.25
C LEU A 62 0.34 7.36 1.66
N VAL A 63 -0.89 7.70 2.03
CA VAL A 63 -2.09 7.01 1.51
C VAL A 63 -2.68 7.85 0.38
N LEU A 64 -2.75 7.26 -0.81
CA LEU A 64 -3.26 7.90 -2.02
C LEU A 64 -4.64 7.33 -2.34
N GLY A 65 -5.56 8.19 -2.78
CA GLY A 65 -6.90 7.78 -3.21
C GLY A 65 -6.91 7.38 -4.67
N VAL A 66 -7.39 6.17 -4.98
CA VAL A 66 -7.42 5.62 -6.33
C VAL A 66 -8.69 4.79 -6.56
N ASN A 67 -9.04 4.55 -7.81
CA ASN A 67 -10.00 3.51 -8.14
C ASN A 67 -9.30 2.16 -8.35
N GLU A 68 -10.08 1.09 -8.50
CA GLU A 68 -9.51 -0.25 -8.67
C GLU A 68 -8.59 -0.36 -9.89
N ALA A 69 -9.00 0.21 -11.02
CA ALA A 69 -8.19 0.15 -12.23
C ALA A 69 -6.85 0.85 -12.07
N GLN A 70 -6.84 2.02 -11.43
CA GLN A 70 -5.61 2.76 -11.13
C GLN A 70 -4.70 1.98 -10.19
N MET A 71 -5.27 1.38 -9.15
CA MET A 71 -4.54 0.55 -8.20
C MET A 71 -3.84 -0.63 -8.90
N ARG A 72 -4.59 -1.39 -9.70
CA ARG A 72 -4.05 -2.56 -10.40
C ARG A 72 -3.00 -2.18 -11.44
N THR A 73 -3.25 -1.14 -12.21
CA THR A 73 -2.29 -0.68 -13.22
C THR A 73 -0.99 -0.22 -12.58
N ALA A 74 -1.05 0.57 -11.52
CA ALA A 74 0.15 1.05 -10.83
C ALA A 74 0.98 -0.10 -10.27
N VAL A 75 0.34 -1.04 -9.56
CA VAL A 75 1.04 -2.19 -8.98
C VAL A 75 1.63 -3.08 -10.09
N ASP A 76 0.89 -3.35 -11.17
CA ASP A 76 1.37 -4.18 -12.27
C ASP A 76 2.58 -3.57 -12.96
N VAL A 77 2.56 -2.27 -13.21
CA VAL A 77 3.70 -1.58 -13.85
C VAL A 77 4.95 -1.68 -12.97
N VAL A 78 4.80 -1.43 -11.68
CA VAL A 78 5.91 -1.49 -10.74
C VAL A 78 6.42 -2.92 -10.58
N PHE A 79 5.53 -3.89 -10.46
CA PHE A 79 5.87 -5.30 -10.37
C PHE A 79 6.73 -5.75 -11.56
N ASN A 80 6.39 -5.33 -12.77
CA ASN A 80 7.12 -5.67 -13.98
C ASN A 80 8.50 -4.98 -14.08
N CYS A 81 8.76 -3.97 -13.24
CA CYS A 81 10.08 -3.31 -13.17
C CYS A 81 11.05 -4.04 -12.24
N GLY A 82 10.58 -5.05 -11.52
CA GLY A 82 11.38 -5.84 -10.58
C GLY A 82 10.99 -5.58 -9.12
N VAL A 83 10.43 -6.61 -8.48
CA VAL A 83 9.98 -6.55 -7.07
C VAL A 83 11.13 -6.35 -6.07
N ASP A 84 12.35 -6.69 -6.46
CA ASP A 84 13.55 -6.47 -5.66
C ASP A 84 13.90 -4.98 -5.53
N LYS A 85 13.41 -4.15 -6.45
CA LYS A 85 13.60 -2.70 -6.42
C LYS A 85 12.45 -1.99 -5.72
N PHE A 86 11.23 -2.41 -6.03
CA PHE A 86 9.99 -1.77 -5.59
C PHE A 86 9.04 -2.84 -5.05
N PRO A 87 9.17 -3.23 -3.77
CA PRO A 87 8.18 -4.11 -3.16
C PRO A 87 6.78 -3.56 -3.37
N CYS A 88 5.89 -4.39 -3.88
CA CYS A 88 4.52 -4.00 -4.15
C CYS A 88 3.61 -5.22 -4.15
N ASP A 89 2.36 -5.02 -3.77
CA ASP A 89 1.33 -6.05 -3.84
C ASP A 89 -0.05 -5.42 -3.69
N ILE A 90 -1.06 -6.22 -4.01
CA ILE A 90 -2.47 -5.93 -3.75
C ILE A 90 -2.87 -6.61 -2.44
N ILE A 91 -3.56 -5.89 -1.58
CA ILE A 91 -4.09 -6.45 -0.33
C ILE A 91 -5.43 -7.11 -0.62
N HIS A 92 -5.46 -8.42 -0.48
CA HIS A 92 -6.66 -9.22 -0.53
C HIS A 92 -7.14 -9.49 0.89
N ASP A 93 -8.20 -8.80 1.31
CA ASP A 93 -8.79 -9.01 2.63
C ASP A 93 -9.91 -10.05 2.53
N PRO A 94 -9.74 -11.26 3.05
CA PRO A 94 -10.76 -12.29 2.96
C PRO A 94 -11.96 -12.04 3.87
N THR A 95 -11.84 -11.13 4.81
CA THR A 95 -12.85 -10.84 5.84
C THR A 95 -13.25 -9.37 5.87
N TYR A 96 -13.34 -8.75 4.70
CA TYR A 96 -13.79 -7.35 4.61
C TYR A 96 -15.24 -7.25 5.10
N PRO A 97 -15.52 -6.40 6.12
CA PRO A 97 -16.85 -6.36 6.72
C PRO A 97 -17.84 -5.57 5.86
N LEU A 98 -18.98 -6.18 5.58
CA LEU A 98 -20.09 -5.55 4.87
C LEU A 98 -21.35 -5.62 5.74
N GLN A 99 -21.89 -4.45 6.11
CA GLN A 99 -23.07 -4.37 6.94
C GLN A 99 -24.35 -4.52 6.11
N ASP A 100 -25.24 -5.39 6.57
CA ASP A 100 -26.56 -5.59 5.97
C ASP A 100 -27.59 -5.61 7.11
N GLY A 101 -28.22 -4.45 7.37
CA GLY A 101 -29.07 -4.26 8.54
C GLY A 101 -28.30 -4.52 9.83
N ASP A 102 -28.75 -5.48 10.63
CA ASP A 102 -28.09 -5.88 11.88
C ASP A 102 -27.04 -6.98 11.68
N THR A 103 -26.88 -7.45 10.45
CA THR A 103 -25.96 -8.55 10.11
C THR A 103 -24.68 -8.01 9.47
N THR A 104 -23.54 -8.48 9.92
CA THR A 104 -22.25 -8.21 9.29
C THR A 104 -21.82 -9.43 8.50
N HIS A 105 -21.61 -9.24 7.20
CA HIS A 105 -21.03 -10.25 6.33
C HIS A 105 -19.55 -10.00 6.16
N PHE A 106 -18.75 -11.05 6.08
CA PHE A 106 -17.34 -10.95 5.75
C PHE A 106 -17.13 -11.48 4.34
N ILE A 107 -16.68 -10.62 3.45
CA ILE A 107 -16.48 -10.96 2.04
C ILE A 107 -15.03 -10.73 1.62
N PRO A 108 -14.51 -11.51 0.66
CA PRO A 108 -13.18 -11.27 0.13
C PRO A 108 -13.18 -10.07 -0.82
N VAL A 109 -12.31 -9.10 -0.55
CA VAL A 109 -12.19 -7.87 -1.36
C VAL A 109 -10.72 -7.48 -1.49
N ASP A 110 -10.32 -7.09 -2.70
CA ASP A 110 -9.05 -6.40 -2.93
C ASP A 110 -9.24 -4.92 -2.61
N THR A 111 -8.72 -4.47 -1.49
CA THR A 111 -9.08 -3.18 -0.88
C THR A 111 -8.12 -2.05 -1.18
N CYS A 112 -6.85 -2.36 -1.27
CA CYS A 112 -5.78 -1.39 -1.53
C CYS A 112 -4.56 -2.11 -2.08
N GLY A 113 -3.58 -1.33 -2.50
CA GLY A 113 -2.27 -1.82 -2.88
C GLY A 113 -1.19 -1.08 -2.12
N TYR A 114 0.05 -1.59 -2.15
CA TYR A 114 1.18 -0.84 -1.64
C TYR A 114 2.35 -0.89 -2.61
N ILE A 115 3.14 0.16 -2.59
CA ILE A 115 4.40 0.27 -3.33
C ILE A 115 5.39 0.96 -2.41
N PHE A 116 6.57 0.34 -2.24
CA PHE A 116 7.64 0.93 -1.45
C PHE A 116 8.79 1.37 -2.36
N GLY A 117 9.31 2.55 -2.11
CA GLY A 117 10.47 3.01 -2.86
C GLY A 117 10.96 4.39 -2.43
N ASP A 118 11.95 4.86 -3.16
CA ASP A 118 12.49 6.21 -2.99
C ASP A 118 11.54 7.22 -3.62
N LYS A 119 11.10 8.20 -2.85
CA LYS A 119 10.21 9.27 -3.32
C LYS A 119 10.78 10.02 -4.53
N ASP A 120 12.10 10.14 -4.60
CA ASP A 120 12.78 10.88 -5.66
C ASP A 120 12.99 10.05 -6.93
N ASN A 121 12.59 8.79 -6.93
CA ASN A 121 12.70 7.93 -8.11
C ASN A 121 11.77 8.41 -9.22
N VAL A 122 12.32 8.61 -10.41
CA VAL A 122 11.59 9.17 -11.56
C VAL A 122 10.43 8.27 -11.99
N LEU A 123 10.64 6.95 -11.97
CA LEU A 123 9.59 5.99 -12.34
C LEU A 123 8.41 6.07 -11.35
N LEU A 124 8.69 6.06 -10.06
CA LEU A 124 7.63 6.18 -9.05
C LEU A 124 6.89 7.51 -9.16
N GLN A 125 7.59 8.60 -9.39
CA GLN A 125 6.96 9.90 -9.61
C GLN A 125 6.04 9.89 -10.83
N SER A 126 6.45 9.24 -11.92
CA SER A 126 5.63 9.17 -13.14
C SER A 126 4.36 8.33 -12.95
N ILE A 127 4.42 7.31 -12.10
CA ILE A 127 3.28 6.42 -11.83
C ILE A 127 2.35 7.01 -10.77
N LEU A 128 2.91 7.59 -9.71
CA LEU A 128 2.17 7.98 -8.50
C LEU A 128 1.91 9.48 -8.40
N GLY A 129 2.65 10.29 -9.14
CA GLY A 129 2.63 11.75 -8.98
C GLY A 129 1.30 12.43 -9.31
N ASN A 130 0.42 11.78 -10.06
CA ASN A 130 -0.90 12.31 -10.41
C ASN A 130 -2.01 11.89 -9.42
N PHE A 131 -1.70 11.00 -8.49
CA PHE A 131 -2.67 10.58 -7.48
C PHE A 131 -2.67 11.56 -6.31
N GLU A 132 -3.85 11.85 -5.80
CA GLU A 132 -4.02 12.74 -4.67
C GLU A 132 -3.98 11.97 -3.34
N LEU A 133 -3.61 12.66 -2.27
CA LEU A 133 -3.70 12.08 -0.94
C LEU A 133 -5.15 11.69 -0.64
N HIS A 134 -5.32 10.53 -0.01
CA HIS A 134 -6.63 10.08 0.46
C HIS A 134 -7.12 10.98 1.58
N TYR A 135 -8.36 11.39 1.51
CA TYR A 135 -8.99 12.24 2.53
C TYR A 135 -9.91 11.47 3.45
#